data_d29b48bdb87023b838724da15076d755
#
_entry.id   d29b48bdb87023b838724da15076d755
#
_cell.length_a   1.000
_cell.length_b   1.000
_cell.length_c   1.000
_cell.angle_alpha   90.00
_cell.angle_beta   90.00
_cell.angle_gamma   90.00
#
_symmetry.space_group_name_H-M   'P 1'
#
loop_
_entity.id
_entity.type
_entity.pdbx_description
1 polymer ?
#
loop_
_entity_poly.entity_id
_entity_poly.type
_entity_poly.pdbx_seq_one_letter_code
_entity_poly.pdbx_strand_id
1 'polypeptide(L)'
;LTMIAALATGCAKAPADDGGSTNLTGSLADIVDKIYAAHPVDLSLGTENVDITDTAWMLPQFTGLTSAEGVKEAVVSEPMISSIAYSLVLVRVEDAKNAQSIAQQMKDGINPRKWVCVEADDLAVCGYGDVVMLIMVASDFAEDGITAQAMVDAFQSVCGGKLDFTL
;
A
#
# COMPACT_ATOMS: atom_id res chain seq x y z
N LEU A 1 29.64 -59.84 -21.58
CA LEU A 1 28.72 -58.95 -22.32
C LEU A 1 28.06 -57.99 -21.32
N THR A 2 28.67 -56.82 -21.14
CA THR A 2 28.25 -55.82 -20.12
C THR A 2 27.54 -54.70 -20.85
N MET A 3 26.23 -54.54 -20.61
CA MET A 3 25.44 -53.42 -21.10
C MET A 3 25.56 -52.23 -20.11
N ILE A 4 26.09 -51.11 -20.60
CA ILE A 4 26.09 -49.81 -19.88
C ILE A 4 24.85 -49.06 -20.32
N ALA A 5 23.93 -48.82 -19.39
CA ALA A 5 22.78 -47.95 -19.59
C ALA A 5 23.16 -46.49 -19.25
N ALA A 6 23.15 -45.62 -20.26
CA ALA A 6 23.35 -44.21 -20.09
C ALA A 6 22.05 -43.54 -19.58
N LEU A 7 22.06 -43.02 -18.36
CA LEU A 7 21.00 -42.14 -17.86
C LEU A 7 21.20 -40.73 -18.45
N ALA A 8 20.30 -40.32 -19.34
CA ALA A 8 20.20 -38.95 -19.76
C ALA A 8 19.45 -38.14 -18.69
N THR A 9 20.16 -37.35 -17.90
CA THR A 9 19.61 -36.34 -17.03
C THR A 9 19.12 -35.16 -17.88
N GLY A 10 17.82 -35.16 -18.18
CA GLY A 10 17.15 -33.99 -18.75
C GLY A 10 17.08 -32.88 -17.70
N CYS A 11 17.84 -31.79 -17.91
CA CYS A 11 17.61 -30.55 -17.21
C CYS A 11 16.24 -29.99 -17.63
N ALA A 12 15.23 -30.20 -16.80
CA ALA A 12 14.00 -29.47 -16.89
C ALA A 12 14.30 -28.01 -16.56
N LYS A 13 14.25 -27.13 -17.58
CA LYS A 13 14.30 -25.70 -17.43
C LYS A 13 13.10 -25.30 -16.58
N ALA A 14 13.34 -24.80 -15.37
CA ALA A 14 12.30 -24.18 -14.54
C ALA A 14 11.60 -23.10 -15.37
N PRO A 15 10.26 -22.97 -15.28
CA PRO A 15 9.57 -21.88 -15.93
C PRO A 15 10.16 -20.56 -15.41
N ALA A 16 10.44 -19.63 -16.32
CA ALA A 16 10.86 -18.28 -15.98
C ALA A 16 9.75 -17.68 -15.10
N ASP A 17 10.13 -17.32 -13.88
CA ASP A 17 9.28 -16.54 -12.98
C ASP A 17 8.99 -15.23 -13.71
N ASP A 18 7.75 -15.09 -14.17
CA ASP A 18 7.24 -13.87 -14.78
C ASP A 18 7.05 -12.92 -13.60
N GLY A 19 8.06 -12.06 -13.34
CA GLY A 19 8.32 -11.34 -12.11
C GLY A 19 7.22 -10.32 -11.69
N GLY A 20 5.99 -10.75 -11.63
CA GLY A 20 4.88 -10.04 -11.01
C GLY A 20 4.71 -10.50 -9.56
N SER A 21 4.59 -9.55 -8.64
CA SER A 21 4.28 -9.84 -7.25
C SER A 21 2.96 -10.58 -7.12
N THR A 22 2.87 -11.49 -6.14
CA THR A 22 1.62 -12.19 -5.85
C THR A 22 0.65 -11.22 -5.18
N ASN A 23 -0.64 -11.27 -5.54
CA ASN A 23 -1.67 -10.46 -4.87
C ASN A 23 -1.70 -10.76 -3.37
N LEU A 24 -1.86 -9.70 -2.55
CA LEU A 24 -1.96 -9.85 -1.10
C LEU A 24 -3.30 -10.44 -0.70
N THR A 25 -3.25 -11.45 0.16
CA THR A 25 -4.44 -12.11 0.72
C THR A 25 -4.94 -11.44 1.99
N GLY A 26 -6.22 -11.61 2.30
CA GLY A 26 -6.87 -11.02 3.48
C GLY A 26 -7.54 -9.68 3.18
N SER A 27 -8.25 -9.15 4.17
CA SER A 27 -8.86 -7.82 4.06
C SER A 27 -7.82 -6.72 4.13
N LEU A 28 -8.12 -5.53 3.58
CA LEU A 28 -7.23 -4.39 3.70
C LEU A 28 -7.04 -3.96 5.16
N ALA A 29 -8.06 -4.10 6.00
CA ALA A 29 -7.96 -3.81 7.44
C ALA A 29 -6.95 -4.76 8.13
N ASP A 30 -6.96 -6.07 7.81
CA ASP A 30 -5.97 -7.02 8.33
C ASP A 30 -4.54 -6.67 7.89
N ILE A 31 -4.39 -6.11 6.68
CA ILE A 31 -3.09 -5.66 6.18
C ILE A 31 -2.63 -4.42 6.97
N VAL A 32 -3.51 -3.47 7.26
CA VAL A 32 -3.22 -2.32 8.14
C VAL A 32 -2.76 -2.78 9.51
N ASP A 33 -3.47 -3.73 10.13
CA ASP A 33 -3.08 -4.29 11.44
C ASP A 33 -1.68 -4.93 11.41
N LYS A 34 -1.35 -5.64 10.33
CA LYS A 34 -0.01 -6.23 10.15
C LYS A 34 1.07 -5.17 9.95
N ILE A 35 0.77 -4.07 9.26
CA ILE A 35 1.70 -2.93 9.11
C ILE A 35 2.01 -2.34 10.48
N TYR A 36 0.98 -2.09 11.32
CA TYR A 36 1.20 -1.57 12.67
C TYR A 36 1.84 -2.59 13.62
N ALA A 37 1.66 -3.88 13.40
CA ALA A 37 2.41 -4.91 14.13
C ALA A 37 3.89 -4.92 13.74
N ALA A 38 4.22 -4.65 12.49
CA ALA A 38 5.60 -4.54 12.00
C ALA A 38 6.26 -3.23 12.42
N HIS A 39 5.51 -2.12 12.45
CA HIS A 39 5.97 -0.80 12.89
C HIS A 39 4.89 -0.12 13.75
N PRO A 40 4.95 -0.24 15.08
CA PRO A 40 3.98 0.37 15.98
C PRO A 40 3.96 1.90 15.84
N VAL A 41 2.76 2.46 15.80
CA VAL A 41 2.51 3.91 15.75
C VAL A 41 1.76 4.31 17.02
N ASP A 42 2.37 5.14 17.85
CA ASP A 42 1.78 5.60 19.12
C ASP A 42 0.81 6.78 18.91
N LEU A 43 -0.21 6.53 18.12
CA LEU A 43 -1.33 7.44 17.87
C LEU A 43 -2.65 6.69 18.08
N SER A 44 -3.68 7.40 18.58
CA SER A 44 -5.05 6.85 18.63
C SER A 44 -5.65 6.81 17.23
N LEU A 45 -5.45 5.72 16.52
CA LEU A 45 -5.90 5.52 15.13
C LEU A 45 -7.20 4.74 15.06
N GLY A 46 -8.07 5.13 14.11
CA GLY A 46 -9.22 4.35 13.69
C GLY A 46 -9.04 3.91 12.24
N THR A 47 -9.37 2.65 11.93
CA THR A 47 -9.35 2.12 10.57
C THR A 47 -10.79 1.91 10.10
N GLU A 48 -11.14 2.49 8.95
CA GLU A 48 -12.48 2.41 8.36
C GLU A 48 -12.45 2.18 6.85
N ASN A 49 -13.55 1.61 6.33
CA ASN A 49 -13.73 1.46 4.90
C ASN A 49 -14.05 2.81 4.26
N VAL A 50 -13.42 3.09 3.13
CA VAL A 50 -13.77 4.23 2.28
C VAL A 50 -14.90 3.80 1.34
N ASP A 51 -16.02 4.52 1.35
CA ASP A 51 -17.05 4.33 0.33
C ASP A 51 -16.54 4.84 -1.02
N ILE A 52 -16.05 3.91 -1.84
CA ILE A 52 -15.49 4.23 -3.16
C ILE A 52 -16.55 4.73 -4.15
N THR A 53 -17.84 4.58 -3.84
CA THR A 53 -18.93 5.11 -4.66
C THR A 53 -19.22 6.58 -4.37
N ASP A 54 -18.79 7.09 -3.21
CA ASP A 54 -18.85 8.51 -2.86
C ASP A 54 -17.69 9.27 -3.52
N THR A 55 -17.81 9.50 -4.81
CA THR A 55 -16.81 10.24 -5.61
C THR A 55 -16.87 11.76 -5.38
N ALA A 56 -17.86 12.23 -4.64
CA ALA A 56 -18.00 13.65 -4.31
C ALA A 56 -17.17 14.04 -3.09
N TRP A 57 -16.98 13.13 -2.13
CA TRP A 57 -16.29 13.44 -0.88
C TRP A 57 -15.36 12.34 -0.38
N MET A 58 -15.83 11.12 -0.05
CA MET A 58 -15.00 10.13 0.63
C MET A 58 -13.82 9.66 -0.23
N LEU A 59 -14.08 9.31 -1.48
CA LEU A 59 -13.03 8.82 -2.37
C LEU A 59 -11.91 9.85 -2.56
N PRO A 60 -12.16 11.09 -3.00
CA PRO A 60 -11.09 12.09 -3.17
C PRO A 60 -10.46 12.53 -1.83
N GLN A 61 -11.23 12.62 -0.75
CA GLN A 61 -10.75 13.04 0.56
C GLN A 61 -9.68 12.10 1.12
N PHE A 62 -9.88 10.79 0.98
CA PHE A 62 -9.00 9.79 1.57
C PHE A 62 -7.97 9.25 0.60
N THR A 63 -8.32 9.07 -0.66
CA THR A 63 -7.43 8.42 -1.64
C THR A 63 -6.81 9.38 -2.65
N GLY A 64 -7.36 10.58 -2.82
CA GLY A 64 -6.98 11.50 -3.90
C GLY A 64 -7.59 11.15 -5.26
N LEU A 65 -8.31 10.03 -5.37
CA LEU A 65 -8.93 9.60 -6.62
C LEU A 65 -10.23 10.34 -6.87
N THR A 66 -10.51 10.69 -8.12
CA THR A 66 -11.78 11.30 -8.56
C THR A 66 -12.74 10.30 -9.22
N SER A 67 -12.28 9.07 -9.45
CA SER A 67 -13.04 7.97 -10.04
C SER A 67 -12.68 6.67 -9.34
N ALA A 68 -13.68 5.80 -9.15
CA ALA A 68 -13.49 4.45 -8.64
C ALA A 68 -13.12 3.43 -9.72
N GLU A 69 -12.90 3.86 -10.97
CA GLU A 69 -12.54 2.96 -12.07
C GLU A 69 -11.26 2.20 -11.76
N GLY A 70 -11.33 0.86 -11.84
CA GLY A 70 -10.23 -0.04 -11.52
C GLY A 70 -9.95 -0.23 -10.02
N VAL A 71 -10.76 0.38 -9.14
CA VAL A 71 -10.67 0.24 -7.68
C VAL A 71 -11.70 -0.78 -7.19
N LYS A 72 -11.25 -1.75 -6.43
CA LYS A 72 -12.11 -2.77 -5.83
C LYS A 72 -12.59 -2.38 -4.44
N GLU A 73 -11.70 -1.89 -3.60
CA GLU A 73 -11.96 -1.48 -2.22
C GLU A 73 -10.86 -0.54 -1.72
N ALA A 74 -11.16 0.23 -0.71
CA ALA A 74 -10.20 1.09 -0.03
C ALA A 74 -10.48 1.16 1.48
N VAL A 75 -9.42 1.31 2.28
CA VAL A 75 -9.49 1.60 3.71
C VAL A 75 -8.58 2.77 4.04
N VAL A 76 -8.93 3.49 5.08
CA VAL A 76 -8.12 4.56 5.66
C VAL A 76 -7.92 4.33 7.15
N SER A 77 -6.73 4.60 7.64
CA SER A 77 -6.40 4.63 9.06
C SER A 77 -5.88 6.01 9.42
N GLU A 78 -6.62 6.70 10.27
CA GLU A 78 -6.36 8.08 10.67
C GLU A 78 -6.59 8.29 12.17
N PRO A 79 -5.97 9.34 12.77
CA PRO A 79 -6.29 9.77 14.12
C PRO A 79 -7.76 10.18 14.24
N MET A 80 -8.34 9.87 15.41
CA MET A 80 -9.71 10.24 15.76
C MET A 80 -9.91 11.76 15.93
N ILE A 81 -8.83 12.55 15.85
CA ILE A 81 -8.85 14.02 15.97
C ILE A 81 -8.19 14.65 14.76
N SER A 82 -8.79 15.75 14.25
CA SER A 82 -8.40 16.43 13.01
C SER A 82 -7.17 17.35 13.13
N SER A 83 -6.52 17.39 14.28
CA SER A 83 -5.33 18.21 14.51
C SER A 83 -4.01 17.42 14.44
N ILE A 84 -4.06 16.18 14.00
CA ILE A 84 -2.90 15.30 13.80
C ILE A 84 -2.85 14.92 12.32
N ALA A 85 -1.79 15.35 11.64
CA ALA A 85 -1.61 15.03 10.22
C ALA A 85 -0.92 13.67 10.07
N TYR A 86 -1.74 12.63 10.02
CA TYR A 86 -1.36 11.25 9.71
C TYR A 86 -2.49 10.58 8.95
N SER A 87 -2.18 9.91 7.85
CA SER A 87 -3.13 9.13 7.07
C SER A 87 -2.43 7.98 6.38
N LEU A 88 -2.82 6.75 6.69
CA LEU A 88 -2.41 5.56 5.97
C LEU A 88 -3.61 5.02 5.22
N VAL A 89 -3.50 4.93 3.89
CA VAL A 89 -4.57 4.48 3.00
C VAL A 89 -4.10 3.25 2.23
N LEU A 90 -4.93 2.22 2.19
CA LEU A 90 -4.73 1.10 1.29
C LEU A 90 -5.86 1.07 0.26
N VAL A 91 -5.49 0.88 -0.98
CA VAL A 91 -6.42 0.68 -2.11
C VAL A 91 -6.11 -0.67 -2.75
N ARG A 92 -7.12 -1.53 -2.89
CA ARG A 92 -7.02 -2.74 -3.70
C ARG A 92 -7.55 -2.44 -5.09
N VAL A 93 -6.75 -2.71 -6.09
CA VAL A 93 -7.12 -2.53 -7.50
C VAL A 93 -7.71 -3.81 -8.08
N GLU A 94 -8.53 -3.68 -9.13
CA GLU A 94 -9.13 -4.83 -9.82
C GLU A 94 -8.08 -5.63 -10.63
N ASP A 95 -7.12 -4.94 -11.24
CA ASP A 95 -6.01 -5.53 -12.00
C ASP A 95 -4.69 -4.92 -11.53
N ALA A 96 -3.79 -5.74 -11.03
CA ALA A 96 -2.47 -5.33 -10.55
C ALA A 96 -1.65 -4.54 -11.58
N LYS A 97 -1.90 -4.75 -12.88
CA LYS A 97 -1.25 -3.98 -13.96
C LYS A 97 -1.56 -2.50 -13.91
N ASN A 98 -2.69 -2.12 -13.33
CA ASN A 98 -3.13 -0.73 -13.20
C ASN A 98 -2.67 -0.09 -11.87
N ALA A 99 -2.09 -0.87 -10.95
CA ALA A 99 -1.73 -0.41 -9.62
C ALA A 99 -0.86 0.85 -9.64
N GLN A 100 0.19 0.87 -10.46
CA GLN A 100 1.10 2.02 -10.54
C GLN A 100 0.41 3.28 -11.13
N SER A 101 -0.47 3.11 -12.11
CA SER A 101 -1.23 4.24 -12.67
C SER A 101 -2.22 4.82 -11.66
N ILE A 102 -2.89 3.96 -10.89
CA ILE A 102 -3.80 4.38 -9.80
C ILE A 102 -2.99 5.05 -8.69
N ALA A 103 -1.85 4.49 -8.31
CA ALA A 103 -0.94 5.09 -7.33
C ALA A 103 -0.49 6.50 -7.71
N GLN A 104 -0.18 6.73 -9.00
CA GLN A 104 0.19 8.06 -9.48
C GLN A 104 -0.99 9.04 -9.36
N GLN A 105 -2.20 8.61 -9.72
CA GLN A 105 -3.41 9.44 -9.55
C GLN A 105 -3.66 9.76 -8.07
N MET A 106 -3.47 8.81 -7.16
CA MET A 106 -3.58 9.03 -5.72
C MET A 106 -2.58 10.09 -5.26
N LYS A 107 -1.31 9.95 -5.64
CA LYS A 107 -0.24 10.89 -5.30
C LYS A 107 -0.52 12.31 -5.78
N ASP A 108 -0.98 12.44 -7.02
CA ASP A 108 -1.23 13.73 -7.66
C ASP A 108 -2.50 14.40 -7.12
N GLY A 109 -3.49 13.62 -6.69
CA GLY A 109 -4.81 14.12 -6.29
C GLY A 109 -5.01 14.30 -4.79
N ILE A 110 -4.18 13.66 -3.94
CA ILE A 110 -4.37 13.77 -2.49
C ILE A 110 -4.05 15.17 -1.97
N ASN A 111 -4.84 15.63 -1.02
CA ASN A 111 -4.63 16.91 -0.37
C ASN A 111 -3.84 16.73 0.94
N PRO A 112 -2.56 17.14 1.02
CA PRO A 112 -1.74 17.04 2.23
C PRO A 112 -2.15 18.02 3.34
N ARG A 113 -3.11 18.91 3.07
CA ARG A 113 -3.66 19.92 3.98
C ARG A 113 -5.12 19.66 4.35
N LYS A 114 -5.56 18.42 4.31
CA LYS A 114 -6.96 18.08 4.59
C LYS A 114 -7.36 18.24 6.07
N TRP A 115 -6.41 18.44 6.96
CA TRP A 115 -6.63 18.61 8.40
C TRP A 115 -6.80 20.08 8.83
N VAL A 116 -7.18 20.29 10.08
CA VAL A 116 -7.32 21.63 10.65
C VAL A 116 -5.99 22.10 11.23
N CYS A 117 -5.46 23.19 10.68
CA CYS A 117 -4.23 23.87 11.14
C CYS A 117 -2.93 23.06 11.09
N VAL A 118 -2.95 21.86 10.48
CA VAL A 118 -1.77 21.01 10.30
C VAL A 118 -1.71 20.50 8.88
N GLU A 119 -0.53 20.12 8.42
CA GLU A 119 -0.32 19.52 7.11
C GLU A 119 0.67 18.34 7.20
N ALA A 120 0.57 17.42 6.24
CA ALA A 120 1.53 16.36 6.05
C ALA A 120 2.55 16.80 4.99
N ASP A 121 3.81 16.88 5.38
CA ASP A 121 4.94 17.26 4.52
C ASP A 121 5.86 16.06 4.18
N ASP A 122 5.57 14.89 4.74
CA ASP A 122 6.21 13.61 4.41
C ASP A 122 5.16 12.68 3.80
N LEU A 123 5.34 12.30 2.54
CA LEU A 123 4.38 11.52 1.77
C LEU A 123 5.09 10.50 0.90
N ALA A 124 4.57 9.28 0.85
CA ALA A 124 4.98 8.25 -0.09
C ALA A 124 3.78 7.45 -0.60
N VAL A 125 3.89 6.97 -1.83
CA VAL A 125 2.96 6.01 -2.41
C VAL A 125 3.75 4.83 -2.94
N CYS A 126 3.34 3.62 -2.62
CA CYS A 126 4.00 2.41 -3.09
C CYS A 126 2.99 1.31 -3.37
N GLY A 127 3.42 0.22 -3.99
CA GLY A 127 2.53 -0.88 -4.31
C GLY A 127 3.20 -2.23 -4.38
N TYR A 128 2.39 -3.25 -4.11
CA TYR A 128 2.75 -4.66 -4.22
C TYR A 128 1.53 -5.47 -4.69
N GLY A 129 1.65 -6.16 -5.81
CA GLY A 129 0.56 -6.90 -6.42
C GLY A 129 -0.64 -6.00 -6.71
N ASP A 130 -1.77 -6.33 -6.13
CA ASP A 130 -3.04 -5.61 -6.29
C ASP A 130 -3.29 -4.54 -5.21
N VAL A 131 -2.34 -4.28 -4.30
CA VAL A 131 -2.50 -3.31 -3.22
C VAL A 131 -1.57 -2.13 -3.38
N VAL A 132 -2.14 -0.93 -3.35
CA VAL A 132 -1.45 0.37 -3.30
C VAL A 132 -1.56 0.93 -1.89
N MET A 133 -0.45 1.39 -1.32
CA MET A 133 -0.41 2.13 -0.07
C MET A 133 -0.04 3.59 -0.32
N LEU A 134 -0.79 4.50 0.27
CA LEU A 134 -0.45 5.91 0.40
C LEU A 134 -0.28 6.22 1.89
N ILE A 135 0.81 6.84 2.24
CA ILE A 135 1.10 7.34 3.59
C ILE A 135 1.40 8.82 3.53
N MET A 136 0.76 9.57 4.40
CA MET A 136 1.05 10.99 4.65
C MET A 136 1.21 11.22 6.14
N VAL A 137 2.25 11.92 6.54
CA VAL A 137 2.52 12.25 7.94
C VAL A 137 3.22 13.61 8.05
N ALA A 138 2.96 14.33 9.14
CA ALA A 138 3.75 15.51 9.46
C ALA A 138 5.16 15.09 9.90
N SER A 139 6.20 15.76 9.38
CA SER A 139 7.59 15.47 9.72
C SER A 139 7.93 15.68 11.21
N ASP A 140 7.09 16.39 11.94
CA ASP A 140 7.21 16.54 13.41
C ASP A 140 7.19 15.20 14.16
N PHE A 141 6.58 14.15 13.58
CA PHE A 141 6.55 12.80 14.16
C PHE A 141 7.80 11.96 13.86
N ALA A 142 8.77 12.50 13.12
CA ALA A 142 9.98 11.75 12.77
C ALA A 142 10.83 11.39 14.01
N GLU A 143 10.82 12.22 15.05
CA GLU A 143 11.51 11.92 16.31
C GLU A 143 10.91 10.74 17.06
N ASP A 144 9.61 10.48 16.85
CA ASP A 144 8.88 9.33 17.38
C ASP A 144 9.00 8.08 16.46
N GLY A 145 9.80 8.18 15.39
CA GLY A 145 10.01 7.12 14.42
C GLY A 145 8.87 6.93 13.41
N ILE A 146 7.92 7.87 13.37
CA ILE A 146 6.78 7.81 12.45
C ILE A 146 7.11 8.66 11.23
N THR A 147 7.51 8.00 10.14
CA THR A 147 7.84 8.64 8.85
C THR A 147 7.18 7.88 7.71
N ALA A 148 7.02 8.52 6.56
CA ALA A 148 6.52 7.84 5.37
C ALA A 148 7.40 6.64 5.00
N GLN A 149 8.73 6.78 5.08
CA GLN A 149 9.66 5.69 4.78
C GLN A 149 9.52 4.52 5.76
N ALA A 150 9.37 4.77 7.06
CA ALA A 150 9.17 3.70 8.05
C ALA A 150 7.91 2.88 7.77
N MET A 151 6.83 3.54 7.34
CA MET A 151 5.59 2.86 6.96
C MET A 151 5.71 2.09 5.64
N VAL A 152 6.48 2.61 4.68
CA VAL A 152 6.83 1.89 3.44
C VAL A 152 7.62 0.62 3.75
N ASP A 153 8.61 0.69 4.64
CA ASP A 153 9.41 -0.45 5.06
C ASP A 153 8.56 -1.51 5.79
N ALA A 154 7.63 -1.05 6.65
CA ALA A 154 6.68 -1.92 7.33
C ALA A 154 5.75 -2.63 6.34
N PHE A 155 5.21 -1.92 5.35
CA PHE A 155 4.39 -2.50 4.30
C PHE A 155 5.18 -3.52 3.48
N GLN A 156 6.42 -3.20 3.07
CA GLN A 156 7.30 -4.14 2.37
C GLN A 156 7.54 -5.42 3.18
N SER A 157 7.72 -5.29 4.49
CA SER A 157 7.87 -6.45 5.40
C SER A 157 6.62 -7.33 5.39
N VAL A 158 5.43 -6.73 5.41
CA VAL A 158 4.15 -7.45 5.34
C VAL A 158 3.97 -8.14 3.99
N CYS A 159 4.42 -7.52 2.90
CA CYS A 159 4.39 -8.11 1.56
C CYS A 159 5.30 -9.34 1.42
N GLY A 160 6.34 -9.44 2.24
CA GLY A 160 7.31 -10.55 2.21
C GLY A 160 8.25 -10.53 1.00
N GLY A 161 8.32 -9.41 0.27
CA GLY A 161 9.13 -9.24 -0.93
C GLY A 161 9.38 -7.78 -1.27
N LYS A 162 10.14 -7.57 -2.35
CA LYS A 162 10.40 -6.23 -2.86
C LYS A 162 9.10 -5.61 -3.41
N LEU A 163 8.85 -4.34 -3.09
CA LEU A 163 7.74 -3.59 -3.66
C LEU A 163 7.89 -3.46 -5.19
N ASP A 164 6.75 -3.46 -5.90
CA ASP A 164 6.74 -3.33 -7.35
C ASP A 164 7.15 -1.92 -7.78
N PHE A 165 6.76 -0.93 -6.97
CA PHE A 165 7.12 0.48 -7.18
C PHE A 165 7.03 1.28 -5.86
N THR A 166 7.75 2.41 -5.83
CA THR A 166 7.62 3.50 -4.85
C THR A 166 7.72 4.82 -5.63
N LEU A 167 6.80 5.76 -5.36
CA LEU A 167 6.64 7.04 -6.05
C LEU A 167 7.00 8.21 -5.15
#